data_b6856053fac3444b95de9c5655dc4bc8
#
_entry.id   b6856053fac3444b95de9c5655dc4bc8
#
_cell.length_a   1.000
_cell.length_b   1.000
_cell.length_c   1.000
_cell.angle_alpha   90.00
_cell.angle_beta   90.00
_cell.angle_gamma   90.00
#
_symmetry.space_group_name_H-M   'P 1'
#
loop_
_entity.id
_entity.type
_entity.pdbx_description
1 polymer ?
#
loop_
_entity_poly.entity_id
_entity_poly.type
_entity_poly.pdbx_seq_one_letter_code
_entity_poly.pdbx_strand_id
1 'polypeptide(L)'
;MTPLAPLLEAFFTDRLRRQQSASPNTVVAYRDTFRLLLHFAQDQVGRGASALALSELDAPLIGAFLHRLETERRNAARTRNARLAAIRSFFRFLAPREPAHAALIQRVLAIPQKRCDRRVVNFLTRPEVDAVLASPDQTRWMGRRDHLLLVLALETGLRVSELVRLRVGDVVLGASSYVRCYGKGRKERMTPLTRRTAARMRWWLQE
;
A
#
# COMPACT_ATOMS: atom_id res chain seq x y z
N MET A 1 8.29 -14.35 -31.28
CA MET A 1 7.83 -14.39 -29.87
C MET A 1 8.12 -13.03 -29.25
N THR A 2 7.15 -12.40 -28.61
CA THR A 2 7.32 -11.08 -27.98
C THR A 2 8.01 -11.24 -26.62
N PRO A 3 9.23 -10.71 -26.43
CA PRO A 3 9.96 -10.86 -25.16
C PRO A 3 9.26 -10.08 -24.06
N LEU A 4 9.19 -10.68 -22.86
CA LEU A 4 8.45 -10.11 -21.73
C LEU A 4 9.20 -8.96 -21.04
N ALA A 5 10.53 -9.04 -20.95
CA ALA A 5 11.35 -8.10 -20.19
C ALA A 5 11.18 -6.63 -20.62
N PRO A 6 11.25 -6.26 -21.93
CA PRO A 6 11.05 -4.89 -22.37
C PRO A 6 9.63 -4.37 -22.08
N LEU A 7 8.61 -5.24 -22.13
CA LEU A 7 7.23 -4.86 -21.82
C LEU A 7 7.05 -4.53 -20.33
N LEU A 8 7.68 -5.30 -19.45
CA LEU A 8 7.69 -5.02 -18.02
C LEU A 8 8.46 -3.73 -17.71
N GLU A 9 9.61 -3.51 -18.31
CA GLU A 9 10.38 -2.28 -18.15
C GLU A 9 9.54 -1.06 -18.55
N ALA A 10 8.93 -1.08 -19.73
CA ALA A 10 8.03 -0.01 -20.19
C ALA A 10 6.84 0.20 -19.25
N PHE A 11 6.26 -0.88 -18.70
CA PHE A 11 5.18 -0.75 -17.72
C PHE A 11 5.62 -0.02 -16.45
N PHE A 12 6.79 -0.35 -15.89
CA PHE A 12 7.28 0.28 -14.67
C PHE A 12 7.75 1.72 -14.89
N THR A 13 8.44 1.98 -16.02
CA THR A 13 9.01 3.30 -16.32
C THR A 13 7.95 4.25 -16.88
N ASP A 14 7.26 3.86 -17.94
CA ASP A 14 6.35 4.77 -18.64
C ASP A 14 4.97 4.80 -17.96
N ARG A 15 4.37 3.63 -17.72
CA ARG A 15 3.00 3.60 -17.19
C ARG A 15 2.94 4.03 -15.73
N LEU A 16 3.69 3.35 -14.84
CA LEU A 16 3.57 3.62 -13.41
C LEU A 16 4.24 4.92 -12.98
N ARG A 17 5.47 5.19 -13.44
CA ARG A 17 6.20 6.39 -13.02
C ARG A 17 5.79 7.62 -13.79
N ARG A 18 5.88 7.62 -15.14
CA ARG A 18 5.64 8.82 -15.95
C ARG A 18 4.16 9.16 -16.07
N GLN A 19 3.31 8.22 -16.49
CA GLN A 19 1.90 8.50 -16.78
C GLN A 19 1.01 8.55 -15.54
N GLN A 20 1.19 7.64 -14.59
CA GLN A 20 0.32 7.53 -13.40
C GLN A 20 0.88 8.22 -12.16
N SER A 21 2.15 8.63 -12.14
CA SER A 21 2.82 9.14 -10.94
C SER A 21 2.52 8.25 -9.71
N ALA A 22 2.56 6.92 -9.93
CA ALA A 22 2.20 5.95 -8.91
C ALA A 22 3.04 6.14 -7.64
N SER A 23 2.43 5.95 -6.48
CA SER A 23 3.15 6.09 -5.21
C SER A 23 4.30 5.08 -5.13
N PRO A 24 5.41 5.41 -4.43
CA PRO A 24 6.51 4.46 -4.22
C PRO A 24 6.04 3.11 -3.67
N ASN A 25 5.09 3.11 -2.75
CA ASN A 25 4.51 1.88 -2.19
C ASN A 25 3.77 1.04 -3.23
N THR A 26 3.07 1.69 -4.18
CA THR A 26 2.40 0.98 -5.28
C THR A 26 3.43 0.33 -6.21
N VAL A 27 4.50 1.06 -6.55
CA VAL A 27 5.58 0.53 -7.39
C VAL A 27 6.26 -0.66 -6.72
N VAL A 28 6.57 -0.56 -5.42
CA VAL A 28 7.17 -1.66 -4.64
C VAL A 28 6.24 -2.88 -4.61
N ALA A 29 4.95 -2.70 -4.31
CA ALA A 29 3.98 -3.80 -4.25
C ALA A 29 3.82 -4.51 -5.61
N TYR A 30 3.84 -3.74 -6.71
CA TYR A 30 3.78 -4.30 -8.05
C TYR A 30 5.08 -5.03 -8.42
N ARG A 31 6.24 -4.43 -8.13
CA ARG A 31 7.54 -5.07 -8.33
C ARG A 31 7.62 -6.42 -7.60
N ASP A 32 7.21 -6.48 -6.35
CA ASP A 32 7.21 -7.71 -5.56
C ASP A 32 6.26 -8.76 -6.13
N THR A 33 5.13 -8.32 -6.69
CA THR A 33 4.20 -9.22 -7.39
C THR A 33 4.84 -9.84 -8.61
N PHE A 34 5.45 -9.01 -9.49
CA PHE A 34 6.10 -9.51 -10.71
C PHE A 34 7.34 -10.33 -10.41
N ARG A 35 8.13 -9.97 -9.40
CA ARG A 35 9.26 -10.82 -8.96
C ARG A 35 8.80 -12.24 -8.62
N LEU A 36 7.73 -12.37 -7.83
CA LEU A 36 7.19 -13.69 -7.46
C LEU A 36 6.60 -14.42 -8.66
N LEU A 37 5.88 -13.72 -9.54
CA LEU A 37 5.31 -14.31 -10.76
C LEU A 37 6.40 -14.80 -11.72
N LEU A 38 7.46 -14.04 -11.93
CA LEU A 38 8.56 -14.42 -12.81
C LEU A 38 9.32 -15.63 -12.28
N HIS A 39 9.59 -15.68 -10.97
CA HIS A 39 10.19 -16.90 -10.38
C HIS A 39 9.28 -18.12 -10.56
N PHE A 40 7.99 -17.96 -10.33
CA PHE A 40 7.04 -19.05 -10.54
C PHE A 40 7.01 -19.50 -12.01
N ALA A 41 6.94 -18.54 -12.95
CA ALA A 41 6.96 -18.84 -14.39
C ALA A 41 8.26 -19.53 -14.83
N GLN A 42 9.40 -19.09 -14.30
CA GLN A 42 10.71 -19.73 -14.54
C GLN A 42 10.71 -21.20 -14.11
N ASP A 43 10.18 -21.48 -12.90
CA ASP A 43 10.08 -22.85 -12.37
C ASP A 43 9.16 -23.73 -13.24
N GLN A 44 8.06 -23.18 -13.77
CA GLN A 44 7.10 -23.93 -14.60
C GLN A 44 7.56 -24.14 -16.04
N VAL A 45 8.23 -23.15 -16.61
CA VAL A 45 8.67 -23.16 -18.03
C VAL A 45 10.06 -23.75 -18.21
N GLY A 46 10.88 -23.82 -17.12
CA GLY A 46 12.24 -24.33 -17.17
C GLY A 46 13.24 -23.41 -17.89
N ARG A 47 12.89 -22.11 -18.03
CA ARG A 47 13.75 -21.11 -18.68
C ARG A 47 13.92 -19.89 -17.79
N GLY A 48 15.08 -19.21 -17.89
CA GLY A 48 15.36 -18.00 -17.11
C GLY A 48 14.35 -16.89 -17.38
N ALA A 49 14.06 -16.06 -16.36
CA ALA A 49 13.07 -14.99 -16.42
C ALA A 49 13.29 -14.00 -17.58
N SER A 50 14.55 -13.77 -18.00
CA SER A 50 14.89 -12.90 -19.14
C SER A 50 14.51 -13.49 -20.51
N ALA A 51 14.37 -14.82 -20.60
CA ALA A 51 14.01 -15.54 -21.80
C ALA A 51 12.49 -15.83 -21.93
N LEU A 52 11.70 -15.39 -20.94
CA LEU A 52 10.23 -15.55 -20.97
C LEU A 52 9.61 -14.65 -22.04
N ALA A 53 8.62 -15.24 -22.73
CA ALA A 53 7.79 -14.52 -23.70
C ALA A 53 6.43 -14.16 -23.09
N LEU A 54 5.76 -13.15 -23.65
CA LEU A 54 4.42 -12.76 -23.23
C LEU A 54 3.40 -13.91 -23.34
N SER A 55 3.53 -14.76 -24.34
CA SER A 55 2.65 -15.92 -24.58
C SER A 55 2.69 -16.96 -23.44
N GLU A 56 3.73 -16.96 -22.63
CA GLU A 56 3.88 -17.89 -21.50
C GLU A 56 3.18 -17.40 -20.22
N LEU A 57 2.88 -16.11 -20.12
CA LEU A 57 2.10 -15.56 -19.02
C LEU A 57 0.59 -15.62 -19.32
N ASP A 58 0.09 -16.79 -19.56
CA ASP A 58 -1.32 -17.02 -19.87
C ASP A 58 -2.20 -17.12 -18.61
N ALA A 59 -3.52 -17.25 -18.82
CA ALA A 59 -4.47 -17.34 -17.71
C ALA A 59 -4.30 -18.62 -16.86
N PRO A 60 -4.02 -19.81 -17.40
CA PRO A 60 -3.68 -20.99 -16.64
C PRO A 60 -2.47 -20.81 -15.73
N LEU A 61 -1.35 -20.32 -16.23
CA LEU A 61 -0.15 -20.09 -15.45
C LEU A 61 -0.38 -19.05 -14.32
N ILE A 62 -1.05 -17.95 -14.63
CA ILE A 62 -1.40 -16.94 -13.63
C ILE A 62 -2.37 -17.51 -12.59
N GLY A 63 -3.32 -18.34 -13.00
CA GLY A 63 -4.21 -19.06 -12.10
C GLY A 63 -3.46 -19.97 -11.12
N ALA A 64 -2.53 -20.78 -11.63
CA ALA A 64 -1.66 -21.64 -10.84
C ALA A 64 -0.77 -20.84 -9.87
N PHE A 65 -0.18 -19.72 -10.32
CA PHE A 65 0.58 -18.80 -9.47
C PHE A 65 -0.27 -18.29 -8.29
N LEU A 66 -1.48 -17.80 -8.58
CA LEU A 66 -2.38 -17.28 -7.55
C LEU A 66 -2.81 -18.37 -6.56
N HIS A 67 -3.00 -19.61 -7.03
CA HIS A 67 -3.30 -20.77 -6.19
C HIS A 67 -2.11 -21.12 -5.27
N ARG A 68 -0.89 -21.18 -5.82
CA ARG A 68 0.34 -21.41 -5.05
C ARG A 68 0.54 -20.38 -3.93
N LEU A 69 0.21 -19.12 -4.18
CA LEU A 69 0.27 -18.08 -3.14
C LEU A 69 -0.68 -18.36 -1.96
N GLU A 70 -1.82 -18.96 -2.20
CA GLU A 70 -2.78 -19.30 -1.15
C GLU A 70 -2.39 -20.59 -0.41
N THR A 71 -1.98 -21.63 -1.13
CA THR A 71 -1.67 -22.95 -0.55
C THR A 71 -0.32 -22.98 0.17
N GLU A 72 0.75 -22.57 -0.51
CA GLU A 72 2.11 -22.66 0.04
C GLU A 72 2.45 -21.46 0.94
N ARG A 73 2.05 -20.22 0.53
CA ARG A 73 2.35 -19.00 1.28
C ARG A 73 1.24 -18.57 2.25
N ARG A 74 0.14 -19.32 2.30
CA ARG A 74 -1.03 -19.03 3.15
C ARG A 74 -1.54 -17.60 3.03
N ASN A 75 -1.45 -17.02 1.83
CA ASN A 75 -1.92 -15.67 1.59
C ASN A 75 -3.45 -15.59 1.70
N ALA A 76 -3.94 -14.58 2.42
CA ALA A 76 -5.37 -14.31 2.45
C ALA A 76 -5.89 -13.87 1.06
N ALA A 77 -7.19 -14.09 0.80
CA ALA A 77 -7.86 -13.71 -0.45
C ALA A 77 -7.63 -12.22 -0.81
N ARG A 78 -7.56 -11.33 0.17
CA ARG A 78 -7.22 -9.91 -0.05
C ARG A 78 -5.83 -9.72 -0.67
N THR A 79 -4.81 -10.42 -0.17
CA THR A 79 -3.44 -10.36 -0.69
C THR A 79 -3.36 -10.95 -2.10
N ARG A 80 -4.01 -12.11 -2.32
CA ARG A 80 -4.14 -12.70 -3.65
C ARG A 80 -4.78 -11.72 -4.65
N ASN A 81 -5.87 -11.07 -4.28
CA ASN A 81 -6.56 -10.10 -5.12
C ASN A 81 -5.73 -8.85 -5.41
N ALA A 82 -4.95 -8.37 -4.43
CA ALA A 82 -4.01 -7.25 -4.65
C ALA A 82 -2.95 -7.60 -5.70
N ARG A 83 -2.43 -8.83 -5.68
CA ARG A 83 -1.48 -9.31 -6.71
C ARG A 83 -2.14 -9.48 -8.07
N LEU A 84 -3.35 -10.01 -8.13
CA LEU A 84 -4.13 -10.07 -9.37
C LEU A 84 -4.39 -8.67 -9.94
N ALA A 85 -4.65 -7.67 -9.08
CA ALA A 85 -4.83 -6.28 -9.52
C ALA A 85 -3.57 -5.72 -10.18
N ALA A 86 -2.37 -6.01 -9.64
CA ALA A 86 -1.09 -5.63 -10.24
C ALA A 86 -0.89 -6.28 -11.63
N ILE A 87 -1.17 -7.59 -11.73
CA ILE A 87 -1.09 -8.35 -12.99
C ILE A 87 -2.07 -7.76 -14.01
N ARG A 88 -3.32 -7.55 -13.64
CA ARG A 88 -4.34 -6.95 -14.53
C ARG A 88 -3.96 -5.54 -14.97
N SER A 89 -3.30 -4.75 -14.12
CA SER A 89 -2.82 -3.42 -14.49
C SER A 89 -1.80 -3.49 -15.61
N PHE A 90 -0.90 -4.47 -15.59
CA PHE A 90 0.06 -4.73 -16.66
C PHE A 90 -0.65 -5.18 -17.95
N PHE A 91 -1.54 -6.15 -17.89
CA PHE A 91 -2.26 -6.61 -19.08
C PHE A 91 -3.17 -5.55 -19.70
N ARG A 92 -3.76 -4.64 -18.91
CA ARG A 92 -4.45 -3.46 -19.43
C ARG A 92 -3.51 -2.48 -20.13
N PHE A 93 -2.27 -2.36 -19.66
CA PHE A 93 -1.27 -1.55 -20.34
C PHE A 93 -0.85 -2.17 -21.66
N LEU A 94 -0.81 -3.49 -21.77
CA LEU A 94 -0.48 -4.22 -22.99
C LEU A 94 -1.61 -4.22 -24.02
N ALA A 95 -2.87 -4.18 -23.60
CA ALA A 95 -4.03 -4.34 -24.49
C ALA A 95 -3.97 -3.46 -25.77
N PRO A 96 -3.65 -2.17 -25.70
CA PRO A 96 -3.53 -1.34 -26.91
C PRO A 96 -2.18 -1.48 -27.63
N ARG A 97 -1.17 -2.11 -27.04
CA ARG A 97 0.20 -2.22 -27.55
C ARG A 97 0.48 -3.53 -28.25
N GLU A 98 -0.20 -4.58 -27.82
CA GLU A 98 0.02 -5.95 -28.28
C GLU A 98 -1.28 -6.56 -28.83
N PRO A 99 -1.82 -6.02 -29.94
CA PRO A 99 -3.08 -6.51 -30.54
C PRO A 99 -3.00 -7.97 -30.96
N ALA A 100 -1.83 -8.46 -31.36
CA ALA A 100 -1.60 -9.87 -31.70
C ALA A 100 -1.83 -10.82 -30.51
N HIS A 101 -1.79 -10.33 -29.27
CA HIS A 101 -2.02 -11.10 -28.03
C HIS A 101 -3.39 -10.79 -27.40
N ALA A 102 -4.33 -10.17 -28.11
CA ALA A 102 -5.62 -9.72 -27.56
C ALA A 102 -6.40 -10.82 -26.87
N ALA A 103 -6.47 -12.03 -27.46
CA ALA A 103 -7.18 -13.17 -26.89
C ALA A 103 -6.56 -13.66 -25.56
N LEU A 104 -5.23 -13.66 -25.45
CA LEU A 104 -4.50 -13.99 -24.21
C LEU A 104 -4.78 -12.92 -23.15
N ILE A 105 -4.65 -11.66 -23.50
CA ILE A 105 -4.87 -10.52 -22.61
C ILE A 105 -6.29 -10.57 -22.03
N GLN A 106 -7.30 -10.79 -22.86
CA GLN A 106 -8.70 -10.86 -22.43
C GLN A 106 -8.92 -12.02 -21.44
N ARG A 107 -8.34 -13.20 -21.70
CA ARG A 107 -8.43 -14.34 -20.78
C ARG A 107 -7.81 -14.04 -19.42
N VAL A 108 -6.66 -13.37 -19.38
CA VAL A 108 -6.02 -12.94 -18.11
C VAL A 108 -6.87 -11.90 -17.39
N LEU A 109 -7.42 -10.92 -18.11
CA LEU A 109 -8.28 -9.89 -17.53
C LEU A 109 -9.60 -10.47 -16.98
N ALA A 110 -10.05 -11.60 -17.50
CA ALA A 110 -11.24 -12.31 -17.05
C ALA A 110 -11.06 -13.13 -15.75
N ILE A 111 -9.81 -13.39 -15.30
CA ILE A 111 -9.57 -14.15 -14.06
C ILE A 111 -10.33 -13.50 -12.89
N PRO A 112 -11.26 -14.15 -12.17
CA PRO A 112 -12.08 -13.51 -11.16
C PRO A 112 -11.31 -13.18 -9.88
N GLN A 113 -11.76 -12.13 -9.19
CA GLN A 113 -11.36 -11.89 -7.83
C GLN A 113 -12.11 -12.82 -6.87
N LYS A 114 -11.45 -13.27 -5.81
CA LYS A 114 -12.11 -13.98 -4.72
C LYS A 114 -12.87 -13.00 -3.82
N ARG A 115 -14.01 -13.45 -3.31
CA ARG A 115 -14.71 -12.72 -2.25
C ARG A 115 -13.80 -12.62 -1.03
N CYS A 116 -13.80 -11.43 -0.41
CA CYS A 116 -13.07 -11.19 0.82
C CYS A 116 -14.07 -10.84 1.90
N ASP A 117 -14.01 -11.52 3.01
CA ASP A 117 -14.81 -11.16 4.18
C ASP A 117 -14.34 -9.82 4.71
N ARG A 118 -15.28 -8.91 4.90
CA ARG A 118 -15.04 -7.66 5.61
C ARG A 118 -15.21 -7.94 7.10
N ARG A 119 -14.10 -8.17 7.78
CA ARG A 119 -14.15 -8.20 9.25
C ARG A 119 -14.58 -6.82 9.73
N VAL A 120 -15.55 -6.79 10.62
CA VAL A 120 -15.90 -5.59 11.38
C VAL A 120 -14.67 -5.21 12.18
N VAL A 121 -14.20 -3.96 12.02
CA VAL A 121 -13.10 -3.45 12.82
C VAL A 121 -13.68 -3.09 14.17
N ASN A 122 -13.27 -3.79 15.22
CA ASN A 122 -13.60 -3.40 16.59
C ASN A 122 -12.92 -2.08 16.91
N PHE A 123 -13.63 -1.20 17.57
CA PHE A 123 -13.09 0.04 18.12
C PHE A 123 -12.81 -0.13 19.61
N LEU A 124 -11.82 0.61 20.09
CA LEU A 124 -11.46 0.59 21.50
C LEU A 124 -12.58 1.22 22.33
N THR A 125 -12.90 0.59 23.46
CA THR A 125 -13.77 1.17 24.48
C THR A 125 -13.04 2.30 25.22
N ARG A 126 -13.74 3.14 25.93
CA ARG A 126 -13.13 4.22 26.69
C ARG A 126 -12.09 3.76 27.70
N PRO A 127 -12.31 2.70 28.51
CA PRO A 127 -11.29 2.16 29.40
C PRO A 127 -10.04 1.65 28.68
N GLU A 128 -10.20 1.01 27.51
CA GLU A 128 -9.06 0.54 26.71
C GLU A 128 -8.24 1.71 26.14
N VAL A 129 -8.91 2.78 25.69
CA VAL A 129 -8.23 4.02 25.27
C VAL A 129 -7.42 4.61 26.41
N ASP A 130 -8.02 4.73 27.60
CA ASP A 130 -7.35 5.29 28.78
C ASP A 130 -6.15 4.43 29.20
N ALA A 131 -6.25 3.09 29.15
CA ALA A 131 -5.16 2.17 29.40
C ALA A 131 -4.01 2.32 28.39
N VAL A 132 -4.33 2.43 27.08
CA VAL A 132 -3.32 2.67 26.04
C VAL A 132 -2.60 4.00 26.26
N LEU A 133 -3.32 5.06 26.62
CA LEU A 133 -2.73 6.37 26.91
C LEU A 133 -1.84 6.36 28.17
N ALA A 134 -2.17 5.55 29.16
CA ALA A 134 -1.39 5.41 30.40
C ALA A 134 -0.14 4.53 30.24
N SER A 135 -0.03 3.74 29.17
CA SER A 135 1.05 2.76 29.00
C SER A 135 2.46 3.35 28.83
N PRO A 136 2.70 4.51 28.19
CA PRO A 136 4.04 5.07 28.05
C PRO A 136 4.54 5.66 29.37
N ASP A 137 5.79 5.34 29.75
CA ASP A 137 6.46 5.90 30.91
C ASP A 137 6.77 7.39 30.70
N GLN A 138 5.89 8.26 31.16
CA GLN A 138 6.01 9.71 31.00
C GLN A 138 7.11 10.37 31.84
N THR A 139 7.82 9.62 32.70
CA THR A 139 9.02 10.13 33.40
C THR A 139 10.19 10.29 32.43
N ARG A 140 10.17 9.52 31.31
CA ARG A 140 11.20 9.53 30.26
C ARG A 140 10.76 10.34 29.06
N TRP A 141 11.71 10.99 28.41
CA TRP A 141 11.47 11.77 27.20
C TRP A 141 10.73 10.95 26.11
N MET A 142 11.19 9.70 25.85
CA MET A 142 10.54 8.83 24.86
C MET A 142 9.09 8.52 25.23
N GLY A 143 8.79 8.27 26.49
CA GLY A 143 7.42 7.98 26.92
C GLY A 143 6.51 9.20 26.82
N ARG A 144 7.01 10.41 27.07
CA ARG A 144 6.25 11.66 26.84
C ARG A 144 5.96 11.87 25.36
N ARG A 145 6.94 11.61 24.48
CA ARG A 145 6.76 11.61 23.03
C ARG A 145 5.68 10.63 22.60
N ASP A 146 5.79 9.38 23.04
CA ASP A 146 4.88 8.31 22.65
C ASP A 146 3.45 8.58 23.14
N HIS A 147 3.31 9.08 24.36
CA HIS A 147 2.01 9.53 24.89
C HIS A 147 1.38 10.63 23.99
N LEU A 148 2.17 11.65 23.61
CA LEU A 148 1.69 12.72 22.72
C LEU A 148 1.29 12.18 21.35
N LEU A 149 2.06 11.26 20.77
CA LEU A 149 1.73 10.62 19.50
C LEU A 149 0.41 9.83 19.59
N LEU A 150 0.19 9.10 20.68
CA LEU A 150 -1.07 8.36 20.92
C LEU A 150 -2.26 9.32 21.07
N VAL A 151 -2.10 10.41 21.83
CA VAL A 151 -3.14 11.45 21.97
C VAL A 151 -3.49 12.05 20.61
N LEU A 152 -2.48 12.41 19.80
CA LEU A 152 -2.70 12.95 18.45
C LEU A 152 -3.40 11.93 17.56
N ALA A 153 -2.97 10.66 17.58
CA ALA A 153 -3.60 9.62 16.77
C ALA A 153 -5.08 9.45 17.10
N LEU A 154 -5.43 9.43 18.38
CA LEU A 154 -6.81 9.26 18.86
C LEU A 154 -7.69 10.47 18.54
N GLU A 155 -7.18 11.68 18.72
CA GLU A 155 -7.96 12.90 18.51
C GLU A 155 -8.15 13.23 17.03
N THR A 156 -7.08 13.08 16.25
CA THR A 156 -7.07 13.55 14.85
C THR A 156 -7.41 12.47 13.83
N GLY A 157 -7.33 11.20 14.19
CA GLY A 157 -7.48 10.08 13.26
C GLY A 157 -6.41 10.08 12.16
N LEU A 158 -5.24 10.66 12.41
CA LEU A 158 -4.12 10.63 11.48
C LEU A 158 -3.66 9.18 11.25
N ARG A 159 -3.34 8.88 10.01
CA ARG A 159 -2.69 7.59 9.70
C ARG A 159 -1.30 7.57 10.33
N VAL A 160 -0.82 6.38 10.71
CA VAL A 160 0.55 6.23 11.25
C VAL A 160 1.59 6.90 10.36
N SER A 161 1.48 6.73 9.03
CA SER A 161 2.41 7.35 8.07
C SER A 161 2.29 8.88 7.97
N GLU A 162 1.15 9.47 8.31
CA GLU A 162 0.95 10.92 8.40
C GLU A 162 1.53 11.42 9.72
N LEU A 163 1.24 10.71 10.82
CA LEU A 163 1.71 11.05 12.16
C LEU A 163 3.25 11.08 12.26
N VAL A 164 3.94 10.02 11.79
CA VAL A 164 5.41 9.95 11.86
C VAL A 164 6.14 10.90 10.90
N ARG A 165 5.42 11.50 9.95
CA ARG A 165 5.98 12.51 9.02
C ARG A 165 5.65 13.93 9.44
N LEU A 166 4.92 14.13 10.51
CA LEU A 166 4.55 15.45 11.01
C LEU A 166 5.82 16.25 11.33
N ARG A 167 5.87 17.48 10.88
CA ARG A 167 6.95 18.43 11.15
C ARG A 167 6.44 19.54 12.06
N VAL A 168 7.33 20.21 12.77
CA VAL A 168 6.97 21.37 13.60
C VAL A 168 6.20 22.43 12.78
N GLY A 169 6.59 22.68 11.53
CA GLY A 169 5.90 23.61 10.63
C GLY A 169 4.50 23.17 10.18
N ASP A 170 4.10 21.93 10.45
CA ASP A 170 2.76 21.42 10.18
C ASP A 170 1.80 21.63 11.36
N VAL A 171 2.30 22.11 12.49
CA VAL A 171 1.56 22.34 13.74
C VAL A 171 1.33 23.83 13.92
N VAL A 172 0.07 24.25 13.95
CA VAL A 172 -0.31 25.64 14.22
C VAL A 172 -0.95 25.68 15.61
N LEU A 173 -0.33 26.46 16.51
CA LEU A 173 -0.73 26.60 17.91
C LEU A 173 -1.10 28.06 18.21
N GLY A 174 -2.35 28.40 18.00
CA GLY A 174 -2.89 29.77 18.19
C GLY A 174 -4.31 29.73 18.73
N ALA A 175 -5.09 30.76 18.40
CA ALA A 175 -6.53 30.84 18.74
C ALA A 175 -7.31 29.64 18.14
N SER A 176 -6.93 29.22 16.92
CA SER A 176 -7.42 28.01 16.25
C SER A 176 -6.24 27.07 16.04
N SER A 177 -6.06 26.13 16.96
CA SER A 177 -4.96 25.15 16.89
C SER A 177 -5.35 23.97 15.99
N TYR A 178 -4.43 23.59 15.07
CA TYR A 178 -4.64 22.47 14.16
C TYR A 178 -3.32 21.84 13.72
N VAL A 179 -3.38 20.63 13.21
CA VAL A 179 -2.29 19.99 12.45
C VAL A 179 -2.65 19.91 10.98
N ARG A 180 -1.69 20.23 10.14
CA ARG A 180 -1.76 20.12 8.69
C ARG A 180 -1.10 18.81 8.27
N CYS A 181 -1.78 17.99 7.47
CA CYS A 181 -1.22 16.72 7.00
C CYS A 181 -1.54 16.47 5.53
N TYR A 182 -0.65 15.73 4.88
CA TYR A 182 -0.79 15.34 3.48
C TYR A 182 -1.20 13.87 3.39
N GLY A 183 -2.44 13.64 2.96
CA GLY A 183 -3.02 12.32 2.82
C GLY A 183 -2.71 11.64 1.49
N LYS A 184 -3.36 10.51 1.25
CA LYS A 184 -3.29 9.76 -0.01
C LYS A 184 -3.71 10.67 -1.19
N GLY A 185 -2.89 10.69 -2.24
CA GLY A 185 -3.13 11.53 -3.42
C GLY A 185 -2.68 12.98 -3.26
N ARG A 186 -1.78 13.26 -2.30
CA ARG A 186 -1.25 14.62 -2.01
C ARG A 186 -2.32 15.63 -1.58
N LYS A 187 -3.47 15.13 -1.10
CA LYS A 187 -4.52 16.00 -0.57
C LYS A 187 -4.12 16.50 0.81
N GLU A 188 -4.05 17.82 0.93
CA GLU A 188 -3.85 18.48 2.21
C GLU A 188 -5.15 18.48 3.01
N ARG A 189 -5.04 18.26 4.32
CA ARG A 189 -6.15 18.44 5.25
C ARG A 189 -5.65 19.07 6.54
N MET A 190 -6.48 19.91 7.13
CA MET A 190 -6.28 20.48 8.45
C MET A 190 -7.18 19.74 9.44
N THR A 191 -6.60 19.26 10.54
CA THR A 191 -7.36 18.60 11.60
C THR A 191 -7.25 19.44 12.87
N PRO A 192 -8.37 19.92 13.43
CA PRO A 192 -8.33 20.77 14.62
C PRO A 192 -7.81 20.00 15.83
N LEU A 193 -7.16 20.71 16.75
CA LEU A 193 -6.70 20.20 18.04
C LEU A 193 -7.57 20.78 19.16
N THR A 194 -7.87 19.94 20.16
CA THR A 194 -8.48 20.44 21.40
C THR A 194 -7.50 21.37 22.12
N ARG A 195 -8.02 22.24 22.98
CA ARG A 195 -7.18 23.12 23.82
C ARG A 195 -6.18 22.33 24.65
N ARG A 196 -6.59 21.16 25.17
CA ARG A 196 -5.76 20.27 25.98
C ARG A 196 -4.57 19.70 25.17
N THR A 197 -4.84 19.22 23.98
CA THR A 197 -3.80 18.65 23.10
C THR A 197 -2.88 19.73 22.56
N ALA A 198 -3.42 20.90 22.23
CA ALA A 198 -2.60 22.04 21.84
C ALA A 198 -1.65 22.52 22.96
N ALA A 199 -2.12 22.52 24.23
CA ALA A 199 -1.28 22.86 25.37
C ALA A 199 -0.15 21.81 25.59
N ARG A 200 -0.46 20.51 25.48
CA ARG A 200 0.55 19.45 25.54
C ARG A 200 1.57 19.53 24.41
N MET A 201 1.11 19.83 23.19
CA MET A 201 1.98 20.01 22.03
C MET A 201 2.90 21.22 22.23
N ARG A 202 2.39 22.32 22.77
CA ARG A 202 3.18 23.54 23.05
C ARG A 202 4.30 23.25 24.06
N TRP A 203 3.93 22.56 25.14
CA TRP A 203 4.90 22.11 26.15
C TRP A 203 5.97 21.21 25.56
N TRP A 204 5.58 20.21 24.78
CA TRP A 204 6.50 19.29 24.10
C TRP A 204 7.49 19.99 23.16
N LEU A 205 7.03 21.00 22.41
CA LEU A 205 7.90 21.73 21.48
C LEU A 205 8.88 22.69 22.16
N GLN A 206 8.75 22.91 23.47
CA GLN A 206 9.66 23.71 24.30
C GLN A 206 10.68 22.85 25.04
N GLU A 207 10.50 21.53 25.08
CA GLU A 207 11.38 20.55 25.73
C GLU A 207 12.59 20.19 24.85
#